data_06f0c4385e511ae1a322efd46ae7172b
#
_entry.id   06f0c4385e511ae1a322efd46ae7172b
#
_cell.length_a   1.000
_cell.length_b   1.000
_cell.length_c   1.000
_cell.angle_alpha   90.00
_cell.angle_beta   90.00
_cell.angle_gamma   90.00
#
_symmetry.space_group_name_H-M   'P 1'
#
loop_
_entity.id
_entity.type
_entity.pdbx_description
1 polymer ?
#
loop_
_entity_poly.entity_id
_entity_poly.type
_entity_poly.pdbx_seq_one_letter_code
_entity_poly.pdbx_strand_id
1 'polypeptide(L)'
;MRLKNILIIVDKLEESVRFYKDLFGLQVILKQEGNVILSEGLVLQDVNVWYESTQIPTTSHSNMTELYFEENDMECFIKKLESYDFCLNYVNKL
;
A
#
# COMPACT_ATOMS: atom_id res chain seq x y z
N MET A 1 -21.19 8.87 -10.96
CA MET A 1 -19.92 8.14 -11.06
C MET A 1 -19.07 8.41 -9.83
N ARG A 2 -18.40 7.40 -9.31
CA ARG A 2 -17.58 7.54 -8.09
C ARG A 2 -16.39 6.59 -8.16
N LEU A 3 -15.20 7.10 -7.86
CA LEU A 3 -14.02 6.25 -7.70
C LEU A 3 -14.16 5.50 -6.38
N LYS A 4 -14.23 4.18 -6.45
CA LYS A 4 -14.46 3.35 -5.27
C LYS A 4 -13.16 2.80 -4.68
N ASN A 5 -12.29 2.29 -5.53
CA ASN A 5 -11.04 1.67 -5.09
C ASN A 5 -9.89 2.03 -6.01
N ILE A 6 -8.69 2.01 -5.42
CA ILE A 6 -7.44 2.08 -6.17
C ILE A 6 -6.72 0.76 -5.91
N LEU A 7 -6.29 0.09 -6.97
CA LEU A 7 -5.58 -1.18 -6.87
C LEU A 7 -4.09 -0.97 -7.09
N ILE A 8 -3.28 -1.46 -6.16
CA ILE A 8 -1.83 -1.45 -6.25
C ILE A 8 -1.34 -2.88 -6.34
N ILE A 9 -0.48 -3.14 -7.31
CA ILE A 9 0.09 -4.47 -7.54
C ILE A 9 1.39 -4.55 -6.77
N VAL A 10 1.56 -5.61 -5.98
CA VAL A 10 2.73 -5.75 -5.10
C VAL A 10 3.38 -7.13 -5.29
N ASP A 11 4.68 -7.18 -5.05
CA ASP A 11 5.46 -8.42 -5.15
C ASP A 11 5.29 -9.30 -3.91
N LYS A 12 5.15 -8.68 -2.75
CA LYS A 12 5.07 -9.39 -1.46
C LYS A 12 3.82 -8.91 -0.73
N LEU A 13 2.70 -9.58 -1.02
CA LEU A 13 1.40 -9.15 -0.54
C LEU A 13 1.31 -9.07 0.98
N GLU A 14 1.72 -10.12 1.69
CA GLU A 14 1.61 -10.15 3.16
C GLU A 14 2.43 -9.03 3.81
N GLU A 15 3.61 -8.78 3.29
CA GLU A 15 4.49 -7.73 3.78
C GLU A 15 3.91 -6.36 3.51
N SER A 16 3.32 -6.17 2.32
CA SER A 16 2.68 -4.90 1.96
C SER A 16 1.44 -4.63 2.81
N VAL A 17 0.64 -5.66 3.07
CA VAL A 17 -0.54 -5.54 3.94
C VAL A 17 -0.10 -5.09 5.33
N ARG A 18 0.93 -5.72 5.88
CA ARG A 18 1.46 -5.36 7.19
C ARG A 18 1.97 -3.92 7.21
N PHE A 19 2.64 -3.50 6.15
CA PHE A 19 3.14 -2.14 6.01
C PHE A 19 2.01 -1.11 6.13
N TYR A 20 0.96 -1.27 5.34
CA TYR A 20 -0.15 -0.32 5.37
C TYR A 20 -0.97 -0.39 6.65
N LYS A 21 -1.10 -1.59 7.21
CA LYS A 21 -1.82 -1.78 8.46
C LYS A 21 -1.07 -1.17 9.64
N ASP A 22 0.21 -1.51 9.79
CA ASP A 22 0.99 -1.10 10.96
C ASP A 22 1.38 0.36 10.91
N LEU A 23 1.77 0.85 9.75
CA LEU A 23 2.29 2.20 9.61
C LEU A 23 1.19 3.24 9.39
N PHE A 24 0.23 2.94 8.53
CA PHE A 24 -0.82 3.90 8.17
C PHE A 24 -2.14 3.63 8.86
N GLY A 25 -2.23 2.59 9.67
CA GLY A 25 -3.43 2.30 10.43
C GLY A 25 -4.61 1.82 9.61
N LEU A 26 -4.39 1.41 8.37
CA LEU A 26 -5.45 0.87 7.54
C LEU A 26 -5.87 -0.50 8.06
N GLN A 27 -7.15 -0.82 7.88
CA GLN A 27 -7.69 -2.10 8.34
C GLN A 27 -8.00 -3.00 7.16
N VAL A 28 -7.87 -4.31 7.38
CA VAL A 28 -8.25 -5.29 6.37
C VAL A 28 -9.76 -5.43 6.37
N ILE A 29 -10.39 -5.11 5.25
CA ILE A 29 -11.84 -5.23 5.08
C ILE A 29 -12.20 -6.62 4.57
N LEU A 30 -11.45 -7.10 3.58
CA LEU A 30 -11.69 -8.41 2.98
C LEU A 30 -10.36 -8.98 2.50
N LYS A 31 -10.09 -10.23 2.87
CA LYS A 31 -8.88 -10.91 2.45
C LYS A 31 -9.25 -12.13 1.61
N GLN A 32 -8.75 -12.17 0.39
CA GLN A 32 -8.89 -13.31 -0.51
C GLN A 32 -7.49 -13.74 -0.94
N GLU A 33 -7.38 -14.91 -1.53
CA GLU A 33 -6.09 -15.38 -1.99
C GLU A 33 -5.53 -14.44 -3.05
N GLY A 34 -4.39 -13.83 -2.76
CA GLY A 34 -3.72 -12.94 -3.69
C GLY A 34 -4.35 -11.55 -3.81
N ASN A 35 -5.37 -11.24 -3.01
CA ASN A 35 -6.06 -9.96 -3.11
C ASN A 35 -6.58 -9.54 -1.75
N VAL A 36 -6.21 -8.33 -1.31
CA VAL A 36 -6.62 -7.81 0.00
C VAL A 36 -7.20 -6.43 -0.16
N ILE A 37 -8.41 -6.25 0.33
CA ILE A 37 -9.09 -4.95 0.33
C ILE A 37 -8.87 -4.31 1.70
N LEU A 38 -8.28 -3.13 1.69
CA LEU A 38 -8.04 -2.36 2.90
C LEU A 38 -9.05 -1.23 3.00
N SER A 39 -9.12 -0.61 4.17
CA SER A 39 -9.94 0.58 4.37
C SER A 39 -9.46 1.72 3.45
N GLU A 40 -10.25 2.75 3.33
CA GLU A 40 -9.96 3.93 2.49
C GLU A 40 -9.88 3.61 0.99
N GLY A 41 -10.44 2.49 0.56
CA GLY A 41 -10.51 2.14 -0.86
C GLY A 41 -9.22 1.61 -1.47
N LEU A 42 -8.23 1.29 -0.67
CA LEU A 42 -6.98 0.74 -1.16
C LEU A 42 -7.07 -0.77 -1.29
N VAL A 43 -6.73 -1.30 -2.46
CA VAL A 43 -6.70 -2.74 -2.72
C VAL A 43 -5.28 -3.14 -3.09
N LEU A 44 -4.76 -4.16 -2.45
CA LEU A 44 -3.45 -4.72 -2.78
C LEU A 44 -3.64 -6.07 -3.45
N GLN A 45 -2.93 -6.28 -4.55
CA GLN A 45 -3.02 -7.53 -5.30
C GLN A 45 -1.63 -8.07 -5.60
N ASP A 46 -1.47 -9.38 -5.44
CA ASP A 46 -0.24 -10.06 -5.79
C ASP A 46 0.03 -9.96 -7.29
N VAL A 47 1.28 -9.69 -7.66
CA VAL A 47 1.66 -9.48 -9.06
C VAL A 47 1.37 -10.71 -9.93
N ASN A 48 1.50 -11.91 -9.38
CA ASN A 48 1.22 -13.12 -10.15
C ASN A 48 -0.26 -13.28 -10.43
N VAL A 49 -1.11 -12.94 -9.46
CA VAL A 49 -2.56 -12.97 -9.63
C VAL A 49 -2.97 -11.95 -10.71
N TRP A 50 -2.39 -10.75 -10.68
CA TRP A 50 -2.66 -9.74 -11.68
C TRP A 50 -2.28 -10.24 -13.08
N TYR A 51 -1.07 -10.79 -13.22
CA TYR A 51 -0.59 -11.26 -14.52
C TYR A 51 -1.43 -12.41 -15.05
N GLU A 52 -1.81 -13.35 -14.18
CA GLU A 52 -2.67 -14.47 -14.58
C GLU A 52 -4.03 -14.01 -15.09
N SER A 53 -4.58 -12.95 -14.50
CA SER A 53 -5.89 -12.43 -14.88
C SER A 53 -5.86 -11.58 -16.13
N THR A 54 -4.83 -10.77 -16.31
CA THR A 54 -4.81 -9.74 -17.37
C THR A 54 -3.84 -10.02 -18.50
N GLN A 55 -2.79 -10.80 -18.24
CA GLN A 55 -1.68 -11.03 -19.16
C GLN A 55 -0.92 -9.74 -19.49
N ILE A 56 -1.05 -8.72 -18.63
CA ILE A 56 -0.37 -7.43 -18.81
C ILE A 56 0.83 -7.39 -17.86
N PRO A 57 2.05 -7.18 -18.38
CA PRO A 57 3.22 -7.07 -17.52
C PRO A 57 3.20 -5.76 -16.72
N THR A 58 3.85 -5.78 -15.57
CA THR A 58 3.99 -4.59 -14.72
C THR A 58 5.43 -4.10 -14.77
N THR A 59 5.62 -2.84 -14.39
CA THR A 59 6.94 -2.25 -14.27
C THR A 59 7.26 -2.04 -12.79
N SER A 60 8.32 -2.72 -12.31
CA SER A 60 8.76 -2.56 -10.93
C SER A 60 9.35 -1.18 -10.72
N HIS A 61 9.14 -0.65 -9.50
CA HIS A 61 9.69 0.64 -9.08
C HIS A 61 9.26 1.82 -9.96
N SER A 62 8.09 1.67 -10.59
CA SER A 62 7.47 2.79 -11.30
C SER A 62 7.00 3.84 -10.30
N ASN A 63 7.32 5.10 -10.56
CA ASN A 63 6.90 6.20 -9.69
C ASN A 63 5.88 7.11 -10.37
N MET A 64 5.03 6.54 -11.19
CA MET A 64 4.00 7.28 -11.90
C MET A 64 2.74 7.52 -11.07
N THR A 65 2.68 6.94 -9.87
CA THR A 65 1.54 7.07 -8.97
C THR A 65 2.05 7.38 -7.58
N GLU A 66 1.37 8.31 -6.89
CA GLU A 66 1.69 8.65 -5.52
C GLU A 66 0.43 8.55 -4.67
N LEU A 67 0.58 8.16 -3.41
CA LEU A 67 -0.49 8.15 -2.43
C LEU A 67 -0.23 9.25 -1.42
N TYR A 68 -1.26 10.04 -1.14
CA TYR A 68 -1.19 11.10 -0.15
C TYR A 68 -2.06 10.73 1.04
N PHE A 69 -1.46 10.74 2.22
CA PHE A 69 -2.16 10.48 3.47
C PHE A 69 -2.16 11.73 4.33
N GLU A 70 -3.27 11.97 5.00
CA GLU A 70 -3.41 13.05 5.95
C GLU A 70 -3.32 12.49 7.36
N GLU A 71 -2.45 13.06 8.19
CA GLU A 71 -2.23 12.60 9.55
C GLU A 71 -2.30 13.77 10.52
N ASN A 72 -3.10 13.60 11.58
CA ASN A 72 -3.32 14.66 12.58
C ASN A 72 -2.21 14.71 13.62
N ASP A 73 -1.50 13.62 13.85
CA ASP A 73 -0.41 13.56 14.83
C ASP A 73 0.89 13.15 14.15
N MET A 74 1.56 14.13 13.56
CA MET A 74 2.79 13.89 12.81
C MET A 74 3.94 13.41 13.68
N GLU A 75 4.03 13.87 14.92
CA GLU A 75 5.09 13.43 15.81
C GLU A 75 5.00 11.94 16.11
N CYS A 76 3.80 11.48 16.40
CA CYS A 76 3.55 10.07 16.65
C CYS A 76 3.83 9.23 15.41
N PHE A 77 3.44 9.73 14.24
CA PHE A 77 3.66 9.04 13.00
C PHE A 77 5.16 8.93 12.67
N ILE A 78 5.92 10.00 12.88
CA ILE A 78 7.36 10.00 12.64
C ILE A 78 8.06 9.00 13.56
N LYS A 79 7.65 8.92 14.82
CA LYS A 79 8.20 7.93 15.75
C LYS A 79 7.90 6.51 15.28
N LYS A 80 6.70 6.29 14.78
CA LYS A 80 6.31 5.00 14.22
C LYS A 80 7.16 4.65 13.01
N LEU A 81 7.41 5.61 12.13
CA LEU A 81 8.28 5.43 10.96
C LEU A 81 9.68 5.03 11.38
N GLU A 82 10.25 5.73 12.36
CA GLU A 82 11.61 5.47 12.82
C GLU A 82 11.77 4.09 13.47
N SER A 83 10.71 3.57 14.05
CA SER A 83 10.72 2.25 14.68
C SER A 83 10.38 1.12 13.73
N TYR A 84 9.93 1.42 12.52
CA TYR A 84 9.52 0.40 11.57
C TYR A 84 10.73 -0.24 10.88
N ASP A 85 10.64 -1.55 10.68
CA ASP A 85 11.76 -2.38 10.22
C ASP A 85 11.82 -2.46 8.69
N PHE A 86 12.02 -1.30 8.04
CA PHE A 86 12.26 -1.26 6.61
C PHE A 86 13.00 0.03 6.24
N CYS A 87 13.53 0.06 5.01
CA CYS A 87 14.30 1.19 4.52
C CYS A 87 13.36 2.28 3.99
N LEU A 88 13.50 3.50 4.51
CA LEU A 88 12.72 4.65 4.10
C LEU A 88 13.57 5.65 3.35
N ASN A 89 12.99 6.20 2.29
CA ASN A 89 13.60 7.30 1.54
C ASN A 89 12.75 8.55 1.70
N TYR A 90 13.35 9.60 2.24
CA TYR A 90 12.67 10.89 2.38
C TYR A 90 13.06 11.79 1.21
N VAL A 91 12.07 12.24 0.46
CA VAL A 91 12.29 13.17 -0.64
C VAL A 91 12.27 14.59 -0.10
N ASN A 92 11.30 14.91 0.76
CA ASN A 92 11.19 16.21 1.39
C ASN A 92 10.90 16.03 2.87
N LYS A 93 11.59 16.79 3.70
CA LYS A 93 11.28 16.88 5.12
C LYS A 93 10.53 18.19 5.34
N LEU A 94 9.32 18.04 5.76
CA LEU A 94 8.49 19.19 6.11
C LEU A 94 8.53 19.45 7.61
#